data_de11947370d0881e16a514c0ce1ad2fb
#
_entry.id   de11947370d0881e16a514c0ce1ad2fb
#
_cell.length_a   1.000
_cell.length_b   1.000
_cell.length_c   1.000
_cell.angle_alpha   90.00
_cell.angle_beta   90.00
_cell.angle_gamma   90.00
#
_symmetry.space_group_name_H-M   'P 1'
#
loop_
_entity.id
_entity.type
_entity.pdbx_description
1 polymer ?
#
loop_
_entity_poly.entity_id
_entity_poly.type
_entity_poly.pdbx_seq_one_letter_code
_entity_poly.pdbx_strand_id
1 'polypeptide(L)'
;MQMGAAWLTLALSVALAGCAHQPVTSTPTSVAPTLTGDPAHPGQTKGWVDTKLYFGLGPADATDKGVSEAQWRDFLDKEVTPRFPDGLSVVDVYGQWQGKNQATPERLRSKMLIIDYPDIPENRDKIEAIRAAWKQRTGDQSVLRVTEPVDVSF
;
A
#
# COMPACT_ATOMS: atom_id res chain seq x y z
N MET A 1 -20.61 81.04 61.82
CA MET A 1 -19.77 81.67 60.78
C MET A 1 -18.84 80.61 60.27
N GLN A 2 -18.72 80.50 58.98
CA GLN A 2 -17.78 79.86 58.09
C GLN A 2 -18.28 78.62 57.39
N MET A 3 -18.38 78.91 56.18
CA MET A 3 -18.66 78.12 55.00
C MET A 3 -17.52 77.15 54.72
N GLY A 4 -17.82 75.95 54.39
CA GLY A 4 -16.90 74.94 53.91
C GLY A 4 -17.40 74.29 52.59
N ALA A 5 -16.67 74.54 51.54
CA ALA A 5 -17.04 74.17 50.19
C ALA A 5 -17.01 72.65 49.97
N ALA A 6 -18.03 72.15 49.34
CA ALA A 6 -18.10 70.80 48.86
C ALA A 6 -17.33 70.69 47.54
N TRP A 7 -16.37 69.75 47.48
CA TRP A 7 -15.72 69.37 46.27
C TRP A 7 -16.36 68.10 45.74
N LEU A 8 -17.04 68.21 44.61
CA LEU A 8 -17.56 67.05 43.83
C LEU A 8 -16.40 66.46 43.02
N THR A 9 -15.96 65.32 43.41
CA THR A 9 -15.03 64.53 42.55
C THR A 9 -15.83 63.62 41.66
N LEU A 10 -15.85 63.94 40.40
CA LEU A 10 -16.43 63.13 39.33
C LEU A 10 -15.49 61.95 39.01
N ALA A 11 -15.83 60.74 39.43
CA ALA A 11 -15.10 59.56 39.11
C ALA A 11 -15.54 59.05 37.72
N LEU A 12 -14.67 59.21 36.73
CA LEU A 12 -14.83 58.69 35.38
C LEU A 12 -14.47 57.20 35.38
N SER A 13 -15.48 56.31 35.40
CA SER A 13 -15.27 54.89 35.29
C SER A 13 -15.07 54.51 33.83
N VAL A 14 -13.85 54.21 33.46
CA VAL A 14 -13.50 53.62 32.16
C VAL A 14 -13.78 52.13 32.23
N ALA A 15 -14.85 51.66 31.57
CA ALA A 15 -15.11 50.24 31.38
C ALA A 15 -14.17 49.73 30.27
N LEU A 16 -13.10 49.00 30.61
CA LEU A 16 -12.35 48.20 29.66
C LEU A 16 -13.22 46.98 29.30
N ALA A 17 -13.78 47.01 28.10
CA ALA A 17 -14.36 45.82 27.48
C ALA A 17 -13.19 44.86 27.10
N GLY A 18 -12.87 43.95 27.99
CA GLY A 18 -11.94 42.84 27.71
C GLY A 18 -12.59 41.89 26.71
N CYS A 19 -12.09 41.88 25.47
CA CYS A 19 -12.39 40.79 24.54
C CYS A 19 -11.83 39.51 25.14
N ALA A 20 -12.70 38.68 25.70
CA ALA A 20 -12.38 37.34 26.10
C ALA A 20 -12.10 36.53 24.83
N HIS A 21 -10.84 36.37 24.50
CA HIS A 21 -10.40 35.33 23.53
C HIS A 21 -10.70 34.00 24.18
N GLN A 22 -11.77 33.36 23.74
CA GLN A 22 -11.97 31.95 24.02
C GLN A 22 -10.89 31.15 23.26
N PRO A 23 -10.10 30.31 23.93
CA PRO A 23 -9.21 29.40 23.22
C PRO A 23 -10.14 28.46 22.45
N VAL A 24 -10.15 28.57 21.12
CA VAL A 24 -10.66 27.52 20.23
C VAL A 24 -9.76 26.30 20.43
N THR A 25 -10.19 25.43 21.34
CA THR A 25 -9.65 24.10 21.45
C THR A 25 -10.07 23.34 20.17
N SER A 26 -9.36 23.55 19.11
CA SER A 26 -9.41 22.65 17.96
C SER A 26 -8.83 21.33 18.43
N THR A 27 -9.67 20.43 18.89
CA THR A 27 -9.34 19.02 18.97
C THR A 27 -8.93 18.64 17.57
N PRO A 28 -7.70 18.17 17.32
CA PRO A 28 -7.38 17.59 16.03
C PRO A 28 -8.27 16.35 15.93
N THR A 29 -9.37 16.47 15.20
CA THR A 29 -10.07 15.32 14.68
C THR A 29 -9.05 14.67 13.78
N SER A 30 -8.36 13.64 14.29
CA SER A 30 -7.62 12.70 13.49
C SER A 30 -8.65 12.04 12.59
N VAL A 31 -8.91 12.67 11.45
CA VAL A 31 -9.54 12.00 10.34
C VAL A 31 -8.48 11.01 9.90
N ALA A 32 -8.57 9.78 10.39
CA ALA A 32 -7.89 8.69 9.70
C ALA A 32 -8.26 8.86 8.23
N PRO A 33 -7.29 8.89 7.30
CA PRO A 33 -7.58 8.95 5.89
C PRO A 33 -8.32 7.67 5.55
N THR A 34 -9.62 7.71 5.68
CA THR A 34 -10.49 6.67 5.17
C THR A 34 -10.80 7.10 3.75
N LEU A 35 -10.23 6.39 2.80
CA LEU A 35 -10.69 6.43 1.42
C LEU A 35 -12.20 6.04 1.32
N THR A 36 -12.84 5.64 2.41
CA THR A 36 -14.25 5.30 2.50
C THR A 36 -15.11 6.54 2.42
N GLY A 37 -15.96 6.58 1.41
CA GLY A 37 -16.97 7.62 1.28
C GLY A 37 -16.64 8.72 0.29
N ASP A 38 -15.62 8.55 -0.54
CA ASP A 38 -15.45 9.38 -1.71
C ASP A 38 -16.50 8.96 -2.76
N PRO A 39 -17.47 9.85 -3.13
CA PRO A 39 -18.48 9.53 -4.15
C PRO A 39 -17.88 9.22 -5.53
N ALA A 40 -16.65 9.69 -5.80
CA ALA A 40 -15.92 9.40 -7.02
C ALA A 40 -15.33 7.97 -7.02
N HIS A 41 -15.24 7.34 -5.85
CA HIS A 41 -14.66 6.00 -5.68
C HIS A 41 -15.57 5.11 -4.82
N PRO A 42 -16.77 4.76 -5.31
CA PRO A 42 -17.78 4.07 -4.51
C PRO A 42 -17.43 2.62 -4.15
N GLY A 43 -16.45 2.04 -4.83
CA GLY A 43 -16.06 0.63 -4.65
C GLY A 43 -14.89 0.40 -3.68
N GLN A 44 -14.71 1.30 -2.71
CA GLN A 44 -13.62 1.16 -1.75
C GLN A 44 -13.78 -0.06 -0.83
N THR A 45 -12.68 -0.75 -0.59
CA THR A 45 -12.65 -2.00 0.17
C THR A 45 -11.61 -1.96 1.28
N LYS A 46 -12.01 -2.43 2.48
CA LYS A 46 -11.11 -2.67 3.61
C LYS A 46 -10.77 -4.17 3.70
N GLY A 47 -9.63 -4.46 4.32
CA GLY A 47 -9.21 -5.85 4.51
C GLY A 47 -8.67 -6.50 3.24
N TRP A 48 -8.12 -5.68 2.36
CA TRP A 48 -7.37 -6.14 1.19
C TRP A 48 -5.88 -6.16 1.47
N VAL A 49 -5.18 -6.92 0.66
CA VAL A 49 -3.72 -7.00 0.66
C VAL A 49 -3.18 -6.85 -0.76
N ASP A 50 -2.05 -6.16 -0.88
CA ASP A 50 -1.15 -6.18 -2.03
C ASP A 50 -0.20 -7.37 -1.85
N THR A 51 -0.18 -8.27 -2.82
CA THR A 51 0.78 -9.38 -2.83
C THR A 51 1.67 -9.30 -4.05
N LYS A 52 2.98 -9.25 -3.81
CA LYS A 52 4.03 -9.29 -4.82
C LYS A 52 4.67 -10.66 -4.85
N LEU A 53 4.67 -11.29 -6.02
CA LEU A 53 5.35 -12.55 -6.27
C LEU A 53 6.50 -12.32 -7.26
N TYR A 54 7.67 -12.86 -6.96
CA TYR A 54 8.86 -12.68 -7.79
C TYR A 54 9.24 -14.00 -8.46
N PHE A 55 9.26 -14.00 -9.79
CA PHE A 55 9.51 -15.16 -10.64
C PHE A 55 10.80 -14.98 -11.42
N GLY A 56 11.76 -15.89 -11.25
CA GLY A 56 12.97 -15.91 -12.04
C GLY A 56 12.71 -16.48 -13.43
N LEU A 57 13.09 -15.78 -14.48
CA LEU A 57 12.92 -16.24 -15.87
C LEU A 57 14.18 -16.86 -16.46
N GLY A 58 15.29 -16.82 -15.73
CA GLY A 58 16.57 -17.33 -16.19
C GLY A 58 17.65 -16.25 -16.27
N PRO A 59 18.87 -16.60 -16.74
CA PRO A 59 20.03 -15.72 -16.73
C PRO A 59 19.78 -14.40 -17.46
N ALA A 60 20.27 -13.30 -16.89
CA ALA A 60 20.10 -11.97 -17.47
C ALA A 60 20.94 -11.75 -18.75
N ASP A 61 22.06 -12.45 -18.84
CA ASP A 61 23.03 -12.38 -19.95
C ASP A 61 22.83 -13.44 -21.03
N ALA A 62 21.86 -14.34 -20.86
CA ALA A 62 21.53 -15.41 -21.80
C ALA A 62 20.00 -15.45 -22.01
N THR A 63 19.50 -14.49 -22.81
CA THR A 63 18.06 -14.27 -23.01
C THR A 63 17.35 -15.40 -23.77
N ASP A 64 18.09 -16.26 -24.41
CA ASP A 64 17.64 -17.49 -25.08
C ASP A 64 17.42 -18.66 -24.10
N LYS A 65 17.90 -18.54 -22.86
CA LYS A 65 17.74 -19.55 -21.81
C LYS A 65 16.64 -19.19 -20.82
N GLY A 66 16.09 -20.22 -20.21
CA GLY A 66 15.04 -20.09 -19.20
C GLY A 66 13.65 -19.92 -19.80
N VAL A 67 12.77 -19.18 -19.11
CA VAL A 67 11.36 -18.98 -19.50
C VAL A 67 11.25 -17.83 -20.51
N SER A 68 10.62 -18.10 -21.65
CA SER A 68 10.33 -17.11 -22.68
C SER A 68 9.09 -16.28 -22.33
N GLU A 69 8.92 -15.12 -23.00
CA GLU A 69 7.71 -14.29 -22.85
C GLU A 69 6.42 -15.05 -23.25
N ALA A 70 6.49 -15.95 -24.22
CA ALA A 70 5.34 -16.76 -24.59
C ALA A 70 4.96 -17.77 -23.50
N GLN A 71 5.95 -18.40 -22.87
CA GLN A 71 5.72 -19.31 -21.75
C GLN A 71 5.24 -18.59 -20.49
N TRP A 72 5.75 -17.37 -20.26
CA TRP A 72 5.27 -16.50 -19.18
C TRP A 72 3.79 -16.14 -19.37
N ARG A 73 3.40 -15.67 -20.57
CA ARG A 73 2.00 -15.36 -20.89
C ARG A 73 1.09 -16.58 -20.73
N ASP A 74 1.54 -17.76 -21.23
CA ASP A 74 0.79 -18.99 -21.05
C ASP A 74 0.58 -19.36 -19.56
N PHE A 75 1.59 -19.06 -18.71
CA PHE A 75 1.46 -19.24 -17.27
C PHE A 75 0.43 -18.26 -16.67
N LEU A 76 0.47 -16.97 -17.06
CA LEU A 76 -0.53 -16.01 -16.63
C LEU A 76 -1.95 -16.45 -17.02
N ASP A 77 -2.14 -16.84 -18.27
CA ASP A 77 -3.45 -17.21 -18.80
C ASP A 77 -4.03 -18.47 -18.17
N LYS A 78 -3.19 -19.45 -17.83
CA LYS A 78 -3.65 -20.75 -17.32
C LYS A 78 -3.68 -20.85 -15.80
N GLU A 79 -2.77 -20.15 -15.12
CA GLU A 79 -2.58 -20.33 -13.68
C GLU A 79 -2.97 -19.11 -12.86
N VAL A 80 -2.75 -17.90 -13.38
CA VAL A 80 -2.97 -16.68 -12.60
C VAL A 80 -4.35 -16.09 -12.85
N THR A 81 -4.64 -15.74 -14.10
CA THR A 81 -5.90 -15.07 -14.48
C THR A 81 -7.16 -15.83 -14.06
N PRO A 82 -7.24 -17.18 -14.15
CA PRO A 82 -8.43 -17.90 -13.69
C PRO A 82 -8.65 -17.82 -12.16
N ARG A 83 -7.59 -17.56 -11.40
CA ARG A 83 -7.64 -17.43 -9.94
C ARG A 83 -7.94 -16.01 -9.49
N PHE A 84 -7.45 -15.01 -10.26
CA PHE A 84 -7.62 -13.59 -9.99
C PHE A 84 -8.05 -12.85 -11.27
N PRO A 85 -9.32 -13.04 -11.71
CA PRO A 85 -9.81 -12.44 -12.96
C PRO A 85 -10.03 -10.92 -12.86
N ASP A 86 -10.13 -10.38 -11.65
CA ASP A 86 -10.41 -8.96 -11.43
C ASP A 86 -9.23 -8.05 -11.79
N GLY A 87 -8.03 -8.63 -11.94
CA GLY A 87 -6.88 -7.92 -12.43
C GLY A 87 -5.57 -8.31 -11.73
N LEU A 88 -4.50 -7.99 -12.43
CA LEU A 88 -3.13 -8.17 -11.97
C LEU A 88 -2.22 -7.19 -12.70
N SER A 89 -1.07 -6.89 -12.13
CA SER A 89 -0.03 -6.11 -12.78
C SER A 89 1.27 -6.91 -12.87
N VAL A 90 2.03 -6.72 -13.93
CA VAL A 90 3.35 -7.35 -14.11
C VAL A 90 4.39 -6.29 -14.36
N VAL A 91 5.50 -6.38 -13.64
CA VAL A 91 6.66 -5.51 -13.79
C VAL A 91 7.89 -6.35 -14.12
N ASP A 92 8.65 -5.92 -15.12
CA ASP A 92 9.96 -6.49 -15.38
C ASP A 92 10.94 -6.03 -14.32
N VAL A 93 11.62 -6.97 -13.68
CA VAL A 93 12.62 -6.69 -12.67
C VAL A 93 13.93 -7.42 -12.95
N TYR A 94 15.02 -6.80 -12.51
CA TYR A 94 16.32 -7.42 -12.53
C TYR A 94 16.62 -7.99 -11.14
N GLY A 95 16.81 -9.31 -11.07
CA GLY A 95 17.11 -10.01 -9.83
C GLY A 95 18.58 -10.36 -9.70
N GLN A 96 19.09 -10.37 -8.49
CA GLN A 96 20.40 -10.89 -8.17
C GLN A 96 20.37 -11.60 -6.82
N TRP A 97 20.91 -12.80 -6.78
CA TRP A 97 21.06 -13.53 -5.53
C TRP A 97 22.36 -14.36 -5.55
N GLN A 98 22.82 -14.77 -4.39
CA GLN A 98 24.00 -15.62 -4.27
C GLN A 98 23.71 -16.73 -3.25
N GLY A 99 23.78 -17.98 -3.71
CA GLY A 99 23.68 -19.14 -2.85
C GLY A 99 24.89 -19.27 -1.93
N LYS A 100 24.73 -19.95 -0.79
CA LYS A 100 25.77 -20.09 0.24
C LYS A 100 27.08 -20.66 -0.28
N ASN A 101 27.01 -21.50 -1.32
CA ASN A 101 28.18 -22.20 -1.88
C ASN A 101 28.60 -21.66 -3.27
N GLN A 102 28.06 -20.51 -3.69
CA GLN A 102 28.38 -19.91 -4.97
C GLN A 102 29.46 -18.85 -4.81
N ALA A 103 30.47 -18.87 -5.69
CA ALA A 103 31.55 -17.90 -5.70
C ALA A 103 31.11 -16.53 -6.26
N THR A 104 30.11 -16.51 -7.14
CA THR A 104 29.59 -15.31 -7.80
C THR A 104 28.07 -15.26 -7.71
N PRO A 105 27.47 -14.07 -7.68
CA PRO A 105 26.02 -13.95 -7.72
C PRO A 105 25.45 -14.35 -9.09
N GLU A 106 24.28 -14.95 -9.07
CA GLU A 106 23.44 -15.12 -10.26
C GLU A 106 22.64 -13.84 -10.53
N ARG A 107 22.60 -13.47 -11.79
CA ARG A 107 21.81 -12.34 -12.29
C ARG A 107 20.69 -12.86 -13.16
N LEU A 108 19.46 -12.47 -12.83
CA LEU A 108 18.27 -13.06 -13.43
C LEU A 108 17.39 -11.99 -14.06
N ARG A 109 16.86 -12.30 -15.25
CA ARG A 109 15.62 -11.66 -15.69
C ARG A 109 14.51 -12.19 -14.80
N SER A 110 13.66 -11.32 -14.32
CA SER A 110 12.59 -11.68 -13.43
C SER A 110 11.31 -10.88 -13.72
N LYS A 111 10.18 -11.42 -13.33
CA LYS A 111 8.89 -10.72 -13.32
C LYS A 111 8.43 -10.56 -11.88
N MET A 112 7.90 -9.39 -11.56
CA MET A 112 7.14 -9.17 -10.34
C MET A 112 5.66 -9.11 -10.72
N LEU A 113 4.87 -10.04 -10.19
CA LEU A 113 3.43 -10.06 -10.30
C LEU A 113 2.84 -9.40 -9.07
N ILE A 114 1.95 -8.45 -9.27
CA ILE A 114 1.25 -7.70 -8.23
C ILE A 114 -0.22 -8.04 -8.32
N ILE A 115 -0.83 -8.44 -7.22
CA ILE A 115 -2.25 -8.77 -7.13
C ILE A 115 -2.80 -8.17 -5.84
N ASP A 116 -3.84 -7.36 -5.98
CA ASP A 116 -4.63 -6.84 -4.88
C ASP A 116 -5.90 -7.69 -4.70
N TYR A 117 -6.14 -8.16 -3.48
CA TYR A 117 -7.29 -9.05 -3.21
C TYR A 117 -7.74 -8.98 -1.75
N PRO A 118 -9.02 -9.34 -1.44
CA PRO A 118 -9.48 -9.52 -0.07
C PRO A 118 -8.65 -10.57 0.67
N ASP A 119 -8.17 -10.25 1.87
CA ASP A 119 -7.33 -11.13 2.69
C ASP A 119 -8.17 -12.23 3.37
N ILE A 120 -8.66 -13.17 2.59
CA ILE A 120 -9.40 -14.35 3.03
C ILE A 120 -8.62 -15.64 2.75
N PRO A 121 -8.89 -16.74 3.50
CA PRO A 121 -8.17 -18.00 3.33
C PRO A 121 -8.14 -18.51 1.89
N GLU A 122 -9.27 -18.46 1.20
CA GLU A 122 -9.42 -18.95 -0.18
C GLU A 122 -8.49 -18.22 -1.16
N ASN A 123 -8.28 -16.91 -0.98
CA ASN A 123 -7.38 -16.15 -1.83
C ASN A 123 -5.91 -16.41 -1.47
N ARG A 124 -5.59 -16.62 -0.19
CA ARG A 124 -4.26 -17.05 0.22
C ARG A 124 -3.90 -18.41 -0.39
N ASP A 125 -4.85 -19.35 -0.43
CA ASP A 125 -4.66 -20.68 -1.05
C ASP A 125 -4.44 -20.55 -2.57
N LYS A 126 -5.15 -19.63 -3.25
CA LYS A 126 -4.91 -19.34 -4.67
C LYS A 126 -3.49 -18.82 -4.92
N ILE A 127 -2.98 -17.95 -4.06
CA ILE A 127 -1.59 -17.45 -4.16
C ILE A 127 -0.59 -18.62 -4.00
N GLU A 128 -0.80 -19.50 -3.03
CA GLU A 128 0.09 -20.66 -2.86
C GLU A 128 -0.01 -21.63 -4.04
N ALA A 129 -1.19 -21.82 -4.63
CA ALA A 129 -1.36 -22.62 -5.83
C ALA A 129 -0.58 -22.05 -7.03
N ILE A 130 -0.59 -20.73 -7.24
CA ILE A 130 0.21 -20.05 -8.27
C ILE A 130 1.71 -20.32 -8.05
N ARG A 131 2.20 -20.15 -6.83
CA ARG A 131 3.60 -20.42 -6.47
C ARG A 131 3.98 -21.87 -6.71
N ALA A 132 3.12 -22.80 -6.34
CA ALA A 132 3.32 -24.24 -6.56
C ALA A 132 3.36 -24.59 -8.05
N ALA A 133 2.43 -24.07 -8.85
CA ALA A 133 2.36 -24.27 -10.28
C ALA A 133 3.64 -23.77 -11.01
N TRP A 134 4.15 -22.61 -10.59
CA TRP A 134 5.43 -22.10 -11.13
C TRP A 134 6.59 -23.02 -10.84
N LYS A 135 6.76 -23.42 -9.59
CA LYS A 135 7.84 -24.34 -9.18
C LYS A 135 7.76 -25.68 -9.91
N GLN A 136 6.56 -26.20 -10.08
CA GLN A 136 6.36 -27.45 -10.84
C GLN A 136 6.74 -27.31 -12.32
N ARG A 137 6.43 -26.15 -12.92
CA ARG A 137 6.66 -25.87 -14.33
C ARG A 137 8.13 -25.61 -14.66
N THR A 138 8.84 -24.93 -13.76
CA THR A 138 10.20 -24.45 -14.02
C THR A 138 11.30 -25.23 -13.30
N GLY A 139 10.96 -25.91 -12.23
CA GLY A 139 11.92 -26.53 -11.32
C GLY A 139 12.49 -25.54 -10.28
N ASP A 140 12.03 -24.30 -10.24
CA ASP A 140 12.48 -23.32 -9.27
C ASP A 140 12.21 -23.79 -7.82
N GLN A 141 13.17 -23.55 -6.93
CA GLN A 141 13.07 -23.95 -5.53
C GLN A 141 12.06 -23.08 -4.77
N SER A 142 11.98 -21.80 -5.13
CA SER A 142 11.14 -20.85 -4.40
C SER A 142 10.62 -19.74 -5.31
N VAL A 143 9.49 -19.16 -4.90
CA VAL A 143 8.96 -17.89 -5.40
C VAL A 143 8.84 -16.97 -4.20
N LEU A 144 9.57 -15.86 -4.18
CA LEU A 144 9.46 -14.88 -3.09
C LEU A 144 8.05 -14.28 -3.10
N ARG A 145 7.43 -14.22 -1.93
CA ARG A 145 6.16 -13.54 -1.69
C ARG A 145 6.36 -12.43 -0.67
N VAL A 146 5.86 -11.26 -0.98
CA VAL A 146 5.67 -10.13 -0.06
C VAL A 146 4.20 -9.81 -0.05
N THR A 147 3.62 -9.64 1.14
CA THR A 147 2.19 -9.30 1.29
C THR A 147 2.06 -8.19 2.32
N GLU A 148 1.33 -7.14 1.97
CA GLU A 148 1.11 -5.95 2.80
C GLU A 148 -0.38 -5.61 2.83
N PRO A 149 -0.94 -5.19 3.99
CA PRO A 149 -2.29 -4.64 4.04
C PRO A 149 -2.38 -3.36 3.23
N VAL A 150 -3.47 -3.20 2.48
CA VAL A 150 -3.72 -2.01 1.65
C VAL A 150 -5.18 -1.58 1.72
N ASP A 151 -5.41 -0.31 1.47
CA ASP A 151 -6.74 0.22 1.16
C ASP A 151 -6.86 0.38 -0.36
N VAL A 152 -7.93 -0.16 -0.94
CA VAL A 152 -8.18 -0.18 -2.38
C VAL A 152 -9.45 0.61 -2.70
N SER A 153 -9.45 1.37 -3.78
CA SER A 153 -10.65 2.04 -4.32
C SER A 153 -10.71 1.87 -5.84
N PHE A 154 -11.92 1.77 -6.37
CA PHE A 154 -12.20 1.59 -7.80
C PHE A 154 -13.12 2.70 -8.32
#